data_e58f5e6e2470462135a53a883520e765
#
_entry.id   e58f5e6e2470462135a53a883520e765
#
_cell.length_a   1.000
_cell.length_b   1.000
_cell.length_c   1.000
_cell.angle_alpha   90.00
_cell.angle_beta   90.00
_cell.angle_gamma   90.00
#
_symmetry.space_group_name_H-M   'P 1'
#
loop_
_entity.id
_entity.type
_entity.pdbx_description
1 polymer ?
#
loop_
_entity_poly.entity_id
_entity_poly.type
_entity_poly.pdbx_seq_one_letter_code
_entity_poly.pdbx_strand_id
1 'polypeptide(L)' 'MDADGSAQLLEALRQWRNRKARAAGVPAHIIINDQTLRVVADQTPTTAAKLGAVPGMSAVKLQRYGEEILAVLGAE' A
#
# COMPACT_ATOMS: atom_id res chain seq x y z
N MET A 1 1.32 6.66 -20.70
CA MET A 1 0.33 5.78 -20.19
C MET A 1 0.69 5.29 -18.84
N ASP A 2 -0.13 5.62 -17.94
CA ASP A 2 0.17 5.34 -16.55
C ASP A 2 -0.29 3.96 -16.11
N ALA A 3 -1.01 3.28 -17.00
CA ALA A 3 -1.54 1.97 -16.65
C ALA A 3 -0.43 1.00 -16.28
N ASP A 4 0.66 1.02 -17.03
CA ASP A 4 1.77 0.10 -16.76
C ASP A 4 2.48 0.45 -15.47
N GLY A 5 2.69 1.75 -15.21
CA GLY A 5 3.30 2.18 -13.97
C GLY A 5 2.43 1.86 -12.78
N SER A 6 1.12 2.08 -12.91
CA SER A 6 0.19 1.78 -11.84
C SER A 6 0.14 0.27 -11.56
N ALA A 7 0.18 -0.55 -12.62
CA ALA A 7 0.16 -2.00 -12.46
C ALA A 7 1.42 -2.48 -11.75
N GLN A 8 2.58 -1.91 -12.07
CA GLN A 8 3.83 -2.27 -11.43
C GLN A 8 3.83 -1.89 -9.96
N LEU A 9 3.33 -0.71 -9.64
CA LEU A 9 3.22 -0.28 -8.25
C LEU A 9 2.27 -1.18 -7.48
N LEU A 10 1.14 -1.53 -8.08
CA LEU A 10 0.19 -2.40 -7.43
C LEU A 10 0.81 -3.77 -7.13
N GLU A 11 1.57 -4.30 -8.08
CA GLU A 11 2.23 -5.59 -7.89
C GLU A 11 3.26 -5.51 -6.77
N ALA A 12 4.06 -4.44 -6.74
CA ALA A 12 5.04 -4.26 -5.68
C ALA A 12 4.38 -4.15 -4.31
N LEU A 13 3.27 -3.43 -4.24
CA LEU A 13 2.51 -3.31 -3.00
C LEU A 13 1.89 -4.63 -2.58
N ARG A 14 1.39 -5.43 -3.54
CA ARG A 14 0.85 -6.75 -3.23
C ARG A 14 1.93 -7.68 -2.68
N GLN A 15 3.12 -7.65 -3.27
CA GLN A 15 4.22 -8.47 -2.78
C GLN A 15 4.61 -8.06 -1.37
N TRP A 16 4.70 -6.76 -1.13
CA TRP A 16 4.97 -6.26 0.21
C TRP A 16 3.89 -6.71 1.19
N ARG A 17 2.62 -6.54 0.83
CA ARG A 17 1.51 -6.94 1.69
C ARG A 17 1.54 -8.42 2.00
N ASN A 18 1.81 -9.24 0.99
CA ASN A 18 1.85 -10.70 1.18
C ASN A 18 2.97 -11.10 2.14
N ARG A 19 4.11 -10.43 2.05
CA ARG A 19 5.20 -10.68 2.99
C ARG A 19 4.79 -10.31 4.42
N LYS A 20 4.14 -9.16 4.57
CA LYS A 20 3.69 -8.72 5.90
C LYS A 20 2.65 -9.68 6.47
N ALA A 21 1.71 -10.10 5.64
CA ALA A 21 0.66 -11.01 6.08
C ALA A 21 1.26 -12.36 6.51
N ARG A 22 2.21 -12.85 5.76
CA ARG A 22 2.88 -14.10 6.07
C ARG A 22 3.64 -14.00 7.39
N ALA A 23 4.35 -12.90 7.58
CA ALA A 23 5.10 -12.67 8.81
C ALA A 23 4.19 -12.54 10.03
N ALA A 24 3.00 -11.96 9.84
CA ALA A 24 2.04 -11.78 10.93
C ALA A 24 1.13 -12.99 11.12
N GLY A 25 1.12 -13.94 10.17
CA GLY A 25 0.26 -15.10 10.26
C GLY A 25 -1.21 -14.78 10.05
N VAL A 26 -1.52 -13.79 9.22
CA VAL A 26 -2.90 -13.37 8.97
C VAL A 26 -3.18 -13.33 7.48
N PRO A 27 -4.47 -13.35 7.08
CA PRO A 27 -4.81 -13.15 5.67
C PRO A 27 -4.36 -11.78 5.17
N ALA A 28 -4.06 -11.71 3.88
CA ALA A 28 -3.51 -10.49 3.29
C ALA A 28 -4.43 -9.28 3.48
N HIS A 29 -5.74 -9.47 3.36
CA HIS A 29 -6.68 -8.35 3.47
C HIS A 29 -6.72 -7.75 4.88
N ILE A 30 -6.24 -8.46 5.88
CA ILE A 30 -6.15 -7.93 7.25
C ILE A 30 -5.07 -6.84 7.30
N ILE A 31 -4.01 -6.99 6.50
CA ILE A 31 -2.98 -5.95 6.43
C ILE A 31 -3.58 -4.72 5.75
N ILE A 32 -3.97 -4.84 4.49
CA ILE A 32 -4.67 -3.80 3.73
C ILE A 32 -5.47 -4.51 2.64
N ASN A 33 -6.71 -4.06 2.40
CA ASN A 33 -7.53 -4.70 1.39
C ASN A 33 -7.09 -4.30 -0.02
N ASP A 34 -7.55 -5.06 -1.02
CA ASP A 34 -7.15 -4.87 -2.41
C ASP A 34 -7.54 -3.49 -2.95
N GLN A 35 -8.73 -3.03 -2.59
CA GLN A 35 -9.21 -1.75 -3.11
C GLN A 35 -8.33 -0.60 -2.62
N THR A 36 -7.95 -0.63 -1.34
CA THR A 36 -7.06 0.38 -0.78
C THR A 36 -5.71 0.37 -1.48
N LEU A 37 -5.16 -0.82 -1.75
CA LEU A 37 -3.90 -0.92 -2.48
C LEU A 37 -4.01 -0.34 -3.88
N ARG A 38 -5.13 -0.57 -4.56
CA ARG A 38 -5.33 -0.02 -5.90
C ARG A 38 -5.35 1.49 -5.88
N VAL A 39 -6.03 2.08 -4.90
CA VAL A 39 -6.08 3.53 -4.78
C VAL A 39 -4.69 4.08 -4.49
N VAL A 40 -3.94 3.43 -3.60
CA VAL A 40 -2.56 3.85 -3.30
C VAL A 40 -1.70 3.80 -4.55
N ALA A 41 -1.78 2.71 -5.32
CA ALA A 41 -1.01 2.59 -6.54
C ALA A 41 -1.39 3.64 -7.57
N ASP A 42 -2.66 3.98 -7.62
CA ASP A 42 -3.19 4.95 -8.58
C ASP A 42 -2.82 6.38 -8.20
N GLN A 43 -2.95 6.73 -6.93
CA GLN A 43 -2.69 8.09 -6.46
C GLN A 43 -1.23 8.37 -6.16
N THR A 44 -0.46 7.33 -5.91
CA THR A 44 0.97 7.43 -5.57
C THR A 44 1.25 8.54 -4.55
N PRO A 45 0.65 8.44 -3.34
CA PRO A 45 0.88 9.46 -2.33
C PRO A 45 2.36 9.54 -1.96
N THR A 46 2.84 10.74 -1.73
CA THR A 46 4.26 10.98 -1.44
C THR A 46 4.51 11.36 0.02
N THR A 47 3.46 11.58 0.79
CA THR A 47 3.58 11.94 2.20
C THR A 47 2.62 11.10 3.03
N ALA A 48 2.91 11.02 4.33
CA ALA A 48 2.03 10.31 5.25
C ALA A 48 0.63 10.91 5.28
N ALA A 49 0.54 12.24 5.19
CA ALA A 49 -0.76 12.90 5.20
C ALA A 49 -1.60 12.49 3.99
N LYS A 50 -0.98 12.46 2.81
CA LYS A 50 -1.69 12.05 1.59
C LYS A 50 -2.05 10.58 1.64
N LEU A 51 -1.16 9.75 2.15
CA LEU A 51 -1.44 8.32 2.29
C LEU A 51 -2.60 8.09 3.26
N GLY A 52 -2.63 8.83 4.36
CA GLY A 52 -3.70 8.71 5.34
C GLY A 52 -5.06 9.15 4.83
N ALA A 53 -5.10 9.94 3.75
CA ALA A 53 -6.34 10.37 3.14
C ALA A 53 -6.95 9.30 2.24
N VAL A 54 -6.22 8.24 1.94
CA VAL A 54 -6.73 7.15 1.09
C VAL A 54 -7.85 6.40 1.83
N PRO A 55 -9.00 6.18 1.19
CA PRO A 55 -10.07 5.41 1.83
C PRO A 55 -9.58 4.01 2.22
N GLY A 56 -9.90 3.62 3.42
CA GLY A 56 -9.47 2.33 3.95
C GLY A 56 -8.14 2.36 4.69
N MET A 57 -7.44 3.49 4.65
CA MET A 57 -6.18 3.66 5.37
C MET A 57 -6.49 4.25 6.74
N SER A 58 -6.68 3.40 7.74
CA SER A 58 -6.96 3.86 9.09
C SER A 58 -5.70 4.47 9.72
N ALA A 59 -5.90 5.21 10.80
CA ALA A 59 -4.77 5.79 11.53
C ALA A 59 -3.81 4.70 12.02
N VAL A 60 -4.36 3.59 12.47
CA VAL A 60 -3.54 2.47 12.94
C VAL A 60 -2.72 1.89 11.81
N LYS A 61 -3.33 1.67 10.65
CA LYS A 61 -2.61 1.12 9.49
C LYS A 61 -1.56 2.09 8.98
N LEU A 62 -1.88 3.37 8.98
CA LEU A 62 -0.93 4.40 8.59
C LEU A 62 0.29 4.38 9.51
N GLN A 63 0.06 4.27 10.80
CA GLN A 63 1.14 4.26 11.77
C GLN A 63 2.01 3.01 11.63
N ARG A 64 1.39 1.85 11.40
CA ARG A 64 2.11 0.59 11.32
C ARG A 64 2.83 0.40 10.00
N TYR A 65 2.22 0.82 8.90
CA TYR A 65 2.70 0.45 7.57
C TYR A 65 3.02 1.63 6.68
N GLY A 66 2.72 2.85 7.12
CA GLY A 66 2.84 4.03 6.26
C GLY A 66 4.24 4.23 5.70
N GLU A 67 5.26 4.13 6.55
CA GLU A 67 6.64 4.33 6.09
C GLU A 67 7.04 3.27 5.08
N GLU A 68 6.63 2.02 5.31
CA GLU A 68 6.98 0.94 4.41
C GLU A 68 6.29 1.10 3.06
N ILE A 69 5.01 1.50 3.09
CA ILE A 69 4.27 1.74 1.85
C ILE A 69 4.91 2.87 1.05
N LEU A 70 5.25 3.96 1.72
CA LEU A 70 5.91 5.08 1.04
C LEU A 70 7.27 4.67 0.48
N ALA A 71 7.99 3.80 1.18
CA ALA A 71 9.26 3.29 0.69
C ALA A 71 9.07 2.44 -0.58
N VAL A 72 8.03 1.62 -0.62
CA VAL A 72 7.73 0.82 -1.81
C VAL A 72 7.41 1.75 -2.98
N LEU A 73 6.58 2.76 -2.75
CA LEU A 73 6.22 3.70 -3.80
C LEU A 73 7.44 4.47 -4.31
N GLY A 74 8.34 4.84 -3.42
CA GLY A 74 9.55 5.57 -3.80
C GLY A 74 10.57 4.71 -4.52
N ALA A 75 10.56 3.41 -4.30
CA ALA A 75 11.50 2.50 -4.94
C ALA A 75 11.12 2.18 -6.39
N GLU A 76 9.84 2.34 -6.72
CA GLU A 76 9.36 2.10 -8.07
C GLU A 76 9.30 3.41 -8.85
#